data_ded860e690f217537f4973943c7d863c
#
_entry.id   ded860e690f217537f4973943c7d863c
#
_cell.length_a   1.000
_cell.length_b   1.000
_cell.length_c   1.000
_cell.angle_alpha   90.00
_cell.angle_beta   90.00
_cell.angle_gamma   90.00
#
_symmetry.space_group_name_H-M   'P 1'
#
loop_
_entity.id
_entity.type
_entity.pdbx_description
1 polymer ?
#
loop_
_entity_poly.entity_id
_entity_poly.type
_entity_poly.pdbx_seq_one_letter_code
_entity_poly.pdbx_strand_id
1 'polypeptide(L)'
;FNWITTIWKGNIRFTPAMLFAIGFVSLFISGGLTGIFLGNSALDIHLHDTYFVVAHFHLVMGISALYGFFAGVYHWFPRMFGRMMNNTLGYFHFWFTFISAYLVFFPMHFVGMAGLPRRYYTNSAFPLFDDLADVNVVITMFALIGAAFQLIFLWNFFYSIFKGKKA
;
A
#
# COMPACT_ATOMS: atom_id res chain seq x y z
N PHE A 1 -13.88 10.22 -8.60
CA PHE A 1 -14.75 11.36 -8.31
C PHE A 1 -15.93 10.92 -7.41
N ASN A 2 -16.70 9.93 -7.83
CA ASN A 2 -17.87 9.42 -7.09
C ASN A 2 -17.58 9.02 -5.64
N TRP A 3 -16.42 8.43 -5.37
CA TRP A 3 -16.04 8.03 -4.01
C TRP A 3 -15.87 9.23 -3.09
N ILE A 4 -15.14 10.25 -3.53
CA ILE A 4 -14.90 11.45 -2.73
C ILE A 4 -16.23 12.20 -2.50
N THR A 5 -17.06 12.34 -3.52
CA THR A 5 -18.35 13.01 -3.40
C THR A 5 -19.33 12.26 -2.50
N THR A 6 -19.30 10.93 -2.51
CA THR A 6 -20.13 10.10 -1.61
C THR A 6 -19.72 10.24 -0.15
N ILE A 7 -18.41 10.38 0.12
CA ILE A 7 -17.88 10.56 1.48
C ILE A 7 -18.07 12.00 1.97
N TRP A 8 -18.12 12.97 1.06
CA TRP A 8 -18.22 14.39 1.37
C TRP A 8 -19.50 14.69 2.17
N LYS A 9 -19.33 15.24 3.36
CA LYS A 9 -20.41 15.52 4.33
C LYS A 9 -21.23 14.31 4.76
N GLY A 10 -20.73 13.08 4.51
CA GLY A 10 -21.36 11.83 4.95
C GLY A 10 -21.12 11.56 6.44
N ASN A 11 -21.99 10.76 7.07
CA ASN A 11 -21.74 10.25 8.42
C ASN A 11 -20.83 9.01 8.36
N ILE A 12 -19.53 9.24 8.38
CA ILE A 12 -18.52 8.18 8.21
C ILE A 12 -18.30 7.45 9.52
N ARG A 13 -18.40 6.12 9.48
CA ARG A 13 -17.99 5.24 10.58
C ARG A 13 -16.62 4.65 10.21
N PHE A 14 -15.58 4.98 10.98
CA PHE A 14 -14.21 4.51 10.75
C PHE A 14 -14.03 3.05 11.18
N THR A 15 -14.79 2.15 10.55
CA THR A 15 -14.56 0.70 10.66
C THR A 15 -13.30 0.31 9.89
N PRO A 16 -12.69 -0.87 10.15
CA PRO A 16 -11.55 -1.34 9.36
C PRO A 16 -11.84 -1.34 7.85
N ALA A 17 -13.03 -1.76 7.43
CA ALA A 17 -13.44 -1.73 6.03
C ALA A 17 -13.39 -0.31 5.44
N MET A 18 -13.91 0.69 6.17
CA MET A 18 -13.90 2.08 5.72
C MET A 18 -12.49 2.67 5.70
N LEU A 19 -11.65 2.33 6.68
CA LEU A 19 -10.26 2.77 6.69
C LEU A 19 -9.50 2.24 5.49
N PHE A 20 -9.66 0.96 5.15
CA PHE A 20 -9.06 0.39 3.94
C PHE A 20 -9.60 1.04 2.66
N ALA A 21 -10.89 1.37 2.60
CA ALA A 21 -11.47 2.09 1.47
C ALA A 21 -10.89 3.51 1.32
N ILE A 22 -10.74 4.25 2.42
CA ILE A 22 -10.09 5.57 2.42
C ILE A 22 -8.59 5.43 2.07
N GLY A 23 -7.92 4.43 2.63
CA GLY A 23 -6.53 4.12 2.33
C GLY A 23 -6.31 3.80 0.85
N PHE A 24 -7.23 3.04 0.23
CA PHE A 24 -7.23 2.81 -1.22
C PHE A 24 -7.21 4.13 -2.00
N VAL A 25 -8.12 5.05 -1.70
CA VAL A 25 -8.21 6.34 -2.39
C VAL A 25 -6.94 7.17 -2.16
N SER A 26 -6.42 7.20 -0.92
CA SER A 26 -5.20 7.92 -0.56
C SER A 26 -3.99 7.42 -1.35
N LEU A 27 -3.77 6.10 -1.38
CA LEU A 27 -2.65 5.47 -2.10
C LEU A 27 -2.77 5.68 -3.61
N PHE A 28 -3.99 5.53 -4.14
CA PHE A 28 -4.26 5.75 -5.57
C PHE A 28 -4.00 7.21 -5.98
N ILE A 29 -4.39 8.20 -5.16
CA ILE A 29 -4.12 9.61 -5.44
C ILE A 29 -2.62 9.88 -5.37
N SER A 30 -1.95 9.44 -4.31
CA SER A 30 -0.51 9.65 -4.13
C SER A 30 0.31 9.05 -5.28
N GLY A 31 0.00 7.81 -5.67
CA GLY A 31 0.65 7.17 -6.81
C GLY A 31 0.23 7.78 -8.14
N GLY A 32 -1.05 8.16 -8.31
CA GLY A 32 -1.56 8.76 -9.54
C GLY A 32 -0.91 10.11 -9.86
N LEU A 33 -0.64 10.93 -8.84
CA LEU A 33 0.07 12.20 -9.02
C LEU A 33 1.48 12.01 -9.59
N THR A 34 2.17 10.95 -9.20
CA THR A 34 3.51 10.64 -9.76
C THR A 34 3.44 10.19 -11.22
N GLY A 35 2.29 9.69 -11.67
CA GLY A 35 2.04 9.35 -13.09
C GLY A 35 2.05 10.55 -14.02
N ILE A 36 1.76 11.75 -13.52
CA ILE A 36 1.86 12.99 -14.32
C ILE A 36 3.31 13.25 -14.73
N PHE A 37 4.27 12.96 -13.84
CA PHE A 37 5.70 13.07 -14.16
C PHE A 37 6.11 12.06 -15.25
N LEU A 38 5.67 10.81 -15.12
CA LEU A 38 5.95 9.76 -16.11
C LEU A 38 5.22 9.99 -17.44
N GLY A 39 4.06 10.65 -17.43
CA GLY A 39 3.33 11.03 -18.64
C GLY A 39 3.95 12.18 -19.41
N ASN A 40 4.91 12.89 -18.82
CA ASN A 40 5.68 13.95 -19.50
C ASN A 40 6.94 13.35 -20.13
N SER A 41 7.02 13.32 -21.45
CA SER A 41 8.12 12.69 -22.18
C SER A 41 9.50 13.27 -21.82
N ALA A 42 9.60 14.57 -21.56
CA ALA A 42 10.86 15.20 -21.19
C ALA A 42 11.37 14.74 -19.81
N LEU A 43 10.46 14.48 -18.86
CA LEU A 43 10.81 13.95 -17.55
C LEU A 43 11.01 12.43 -17.59
N ASP A 44 10.23 11.73 -18.38
CA ASP A 44 10.27 10.26 -18.46
C ASP A 44 11.58 9.74 -19.04
N ILE A 45 12.29 10.52 -19.87
CA ILE A 45 13.66 10.18 -20.34
C ILE A 45 14.58 9.85 -19.15
N HIS A 46 14.44 10.56 -18.03
CA HIS A 46 15.28 10.37 -16.84
C HIS A 46 14.67 9.40 -15.83
N LEU A 47 13.35 9.23 -15.82
CA LEU A 47 12.64 8.41 -14.84
C LEU A 47 12.31 7.02 -15.36
N HIS A 48 12.31 6.83 -16.68
CA HIS A 48 12.00 5.56 -17.32
C HIS A 48 12.94 4.45 -16.85
N ASP A 49 12.37 3.29 -16.58
CA ASP A 49 13.10 2.10 -16.09
C ASP A 49 13.90 2.31 -14.78
N THR A 50 13.54 3.32 -13.97
CA THR A 50 14.08 3.50 -12.62
C THR A 50 13.11 3.01 -11.55
N TYR A 51 13.55 3.03 -10.27
CA TYR A 51 12.70 2.74 -9.11
C TYR A 51 11.54 3.73 -8.94
N PHE A 52 11.57 4.90 -9.60
CA PHE A 52 10.43 5.82 -9.63
C PHE A 52 9.20 5.18 -10.27
N VAL A 53 9.38 4.50 -11.40
CA VAL A 53 8.29 3.76 -12.06
C VAL A 53 7.75 2.66 -11.16
N VAL A 54 8.65 1.94 -10.46
CA VAL A 54 8.27 0.86 -9.53
C VAL A 54 7.41 1.40 -8.39
N ALA A 55 7.83 2.51 -7.78
CA ALA A 55 7.08 3.16 -6.71
C ALA A 55 5.69 3.61 -7.20
N HIS A 56 5.63 4.24 -8.37
CA HIS A 56 4.39 4.71 -8.98
C HIS A 56 3.36 3.57 -9.14
N PHE A 57 3.68 2.52 -9.88
CA PHE A 57 2.68 1.50 -10.16
C PHE A 57 2.34 0.64 -8.94
N HIS A 58 3.24 0.49 -7.97
CA HIS A 58 2.91 -0.20 -6.73
C HIS A 58 1.89 0.58 -5.89
N LEU A 59 2.00 1.91 -5.83
CA LEU A 59 0.99 2.72 -5.14
C LEU A 59 -0.35 2.69 -5.89
N VAL A 60 -0.33 2.80 -7.23
CA VAL A 60 -1.57 2.86 -8.04
C VAL A 60 -2.27 1.51 -8.16
N MET A 61 -1.53 0.44 -8.45
CA MET A 61 -2.10 -0.88 -8.74
C MET A 61 -1.84 -1.89 -7.64
N GLY A 62 -0.59 -2.04 -7.19
CA GLY A 62 -0.21 -3.11 -6.29
C GLY A 62 -0.92 -2.99 -4.93
N ILE A 63 -0.55 -1.97 -4.18
CA ILE A 63 -1.05 -1.81 -2.81
C ILE A 63 -2.48 -1.27 -2.77
N SER A 64 -2.84 -0.33 -3.64
CA SER A 64 -4.22 0.19 -3.64
C SER A 64 -5.24 -0.89 -3.99
N ALA A 65 -4.97 -1.76 -4.98
CA ALA A 65 -5.85 -2.89 -5.28
C ALA A 65 -5.99 -3.85 -4.07
N LEU A 66 -4.88 -4.12 -3.36
CA LEU A 66 -4.89 -4.91 -2.15
C LEU A 66 -5.76 -4.26 -1.04
N TYR A 67 -5.72 -2.93 -0.93
CA TYR A 67 -6.59 -2.20 0.02
C TYR A 67 -8.06 -2.32 -0.35
N GLY A 68 -8.39 -2.24 -1.65
CA GLY A 68 -9.74 -2.50 -2.14
C GLY A 68 -10.21 -3.91 -1.79
N PHE A 69 -9.34 -4.90 -1.95
CA PHE A 69 -9.61 -6.28 -1.54
C PHE A 69 -9.87 -6.39 -0.02
N PHE A 70 -9.02 -5.83 0.83
CA PHE A 70 -9.22 -5.86 2.28
C PHE A 70 -10.50 -5.13 2.70
N ALA A 71 -10.78 -3.96 2.11
CA ALA A 71 -12.04 -3.26 2.36
C ALA A 71 -13.24 -4.15 2.06
N GLY A 72 -13.22 -4.85 0.93
CA GLY A 72 -14.26 -5.80 0.54
C GLY A 72 -14.38 -6.97 1.51
N VAL A 73 -13.27 -7.60 1.87
CA VAL A 73 -13.29 -8.74 2.81
C VAL A 73 -13.86 -8.33 4.17
N TYR A 74 -13.36 -7.25 4.79
CA TYR A 74 -13.89 -6.78 6.08
C TYR A 74 -15.36 -6.40 6.01
N HIS A 75 -15.82 -5.82 4.89
CA HIS A 75 -17.21 -5.39 4.74
C HIS A 75 -18.16 -6.55 4.53
N TRP A 76 -17.80 -7.50 3.68
CA TRP A 76 -18.69 -8.61 3.32
C TRP A 76 -18.51 -9.87 4.16
N PHE A 77 -17.50 -9.92 5.03
CA PHE A 77 -17.24 -11.08 5.88
C PHE A 77 -18.47 -11.57 6.66
N PRO A 78 -19.28 -10.68 7.28
CA PRO A 78 -20.50 -11.10 7.98
C PRO A 78 -21.51 -11.80 7.06
N ARG A 79 -21.64 -11.33 5.84
CA ARG A 79 -22.55 -11.93 4.85
C ARG A 79 -22.03 -13.25 4.29
N MET A 80 -20.71 -13.43 4.21
CA MET A 80 -20.09 -14.66 3.71
C MET A 80 -20.09 -15.78 4.75
N PHE A 81 -19.83 -15.46 6.02
CA PHE A 81 -19.61 -16.45 7.07
C PHE A 81 -20.60 -16.35 8.24
N GLY A 82 -21.54 -15.40 8.25
CA GLY A 82 -22.48 -15.17 9.36
C GLY A 82 -21.81 -14.77 10.68
N ARG A 83 -20.57 -14.30 10.63
CA ARG A 83 -19.77 -13.92 11.81
C ARG A 83 -19.04 -12.62 11.57
N MET A 84 -18.65 -11.95 12.65
CA MET A 84 -17.90 -10.69 12.60
C MET A 84 -16.41 -10.92 12.79
N MET A 85 -15.57 -10.25 11.99
CA MET A 85 -14.14 -10.15 12.25
C MET A 85 -13.85 -9.26 13.45
N ASN A 86 -12.70 -9.48 14.10
CA ASN A 86 -12.27 -8.64 15.21
C ASN A 86 -11.80 -7.27 14.67
N ASN A 87 -12.49 -6.20 15.07
CA ASN A 87 -12.19 -4.84 14.64
C ASN A 87 -10.85 -4.34 15.16
N THR A 88 -10.46 -4.69 16.39
CA THR A 88 -9.17 -4.26 16.96
C THR A 88 -8.01 -4.78 16.14
N LEU A 89 -8.01 -6.07 15.80
CA LEU A 89 -7.01 -6.65 14.90
C LEU A 89 -7.06 -6.01 13.51
N GLY A 90 -8.26 -5.65 13.04
CA GLY A 90 -8.45 -4.94 11.77
C GLY A 90 -7.81 -3.54 11.77
N TYR A 91 -7.90 -2.80 12.87
CA TYR A 91 -7.24 -1.50 13.01
C TYR A 91 -5.72 -1.62 13.03
N PHE A 92 -5.17 -2.58 13.77
CA PHE A 92 -3.73 -2.85 13.76
C PHE A 92 -3.25 -3.24 12.37
N HIS A 93 -3.96 -4.15 11.69
CA HIS A 93 -3.64 -4.53 10.32
C HIS A 93 -3.64 -3.33 9.38
N PHE A 94 -4.65 -2.45 9.45
CA PHE A 94 -4.72 -1.26 8.61
C PHE A 94 -3.56 -0.32 8.84
N TRP A 95 -3.35 0.13 10.08
CA TRP A 95 -2.37 1.19 10.36
C TRP A 95 -0.95 0.76 10.04
N PHE A 96 -0.56 -0.44 10.45
CA PHE A 96 0.79 -0.92 10.17
C PHE A 96 1.01 -1.18 8.68
N THR A 97 0.03 -1.71 7.97
CA THR A 97 0.13 -1.88 6.50
C THR A 97 0.20 -0.52 5.80
N PHE A 98 -0.58 0.48 6.26
CA PHE A 98 -0.63 1.81 5.65
C PHE A 98 0.69 2.56 5.84
N ILE A 99 1.20 2.59 7.05
CA ILE A 99 2.48 3.23 7.36
C ILE A 99 3.61 2.55 6.60
N SER A 100 3.66 1.22 6.63
CA SER A 100 4.70 0.46 5.89
C SER A 100 4.64 0.73 4.40
N ALA A 101 3.46 0.79 3.78
CA ALA A 101 3.31 1.08 2.36
C ALA A 101 3.93 2.43 1.99
N TYR A 102 3.66 3.48 2.76
CA TYR A 102 4.27 4.79 2.52
C TYR A 102 5.77 4.80 2.78
N LEU A 103 6.24 4.14 3.84
CA LEU A 103 7.68 4.08 4.17
C LEU A 103 8.48 3.21 3.19
N VAL A 104 7.82 2.34 2.43
CA VAL A 104 8.44 1.59 1.33
C VAL A 104 8.44 2.42 0.04
N PHE A 105 7.27 2.84 -0.43
CA PHE A 105 7.14 3.35 -1.78
C PHE A 105 7.43 4.85 -1.91
N PHE A 106 7.27 5.63 -0.84
CA PHE A 106 7.59 7.06 -0.90
C PHE A 106 9.09 7.32 -1.02
N PRO A 107 9.99 6.74 -0.19
CA PRO A 107 11.43 6.84 -0.37
C PRO A 107 11.91 6.25 -1.71
N MET A 108 11.24 5.22 -2.21
CA MET A 108 11.58 4.59 -3.48
C MET A 108 11.47 5.56 -4.69
N HIS A 109 10.60 6.59 -4.61
CA HIS A 109 10.58 7.64 -5.63
C HIS A 109 11.89 8.43 -5.65
N PHE A 110 12.45 8.78 -4.49
CA PHE A 110 13.71 9.52 -4.41
C PHE A 110 14.88 8.68 -4.91
N VAL A 111 14.90 7.40 -4.58
CA VAL A 111 15.90 6.46 -5.10
C VAL A 111 15.82 6.37 -6.63
N GLY A 112 14.60 6.37 -7.18
CA GLY A 112 14.39 6.41 -8.63
C GLY A 112 14.78 7.74 -9.27
N MET A 113 14.51 8.87 -8.61
CA MET A 113 14.96 10.21 -9.07
C MET A 113 16.49 10.34 -9.09
N ALA A 114 17.19 9.64 -8.19
CA ALA A 114 18.65 9.55 -8.22
C ALA A 114 19.18 8.68 -9.37
N GLY A 115 18.29 8.05 -10.16
CA GLY A 115 18.66 7.29 -11.36
C GLY A 115 18.86 5.80 -11.11
N LEU A 116 18.56 5.27 -9.93
CA LEU A 116 18.72 3.82 -9.67
C LEU A 116 17.81 3.01 -10.59
N PRO A 117 18.38 2.17 -11.49
CA PRO A 117 17.60 1.40 -12.44
C PRO A 117 16.87 0.24 -11.76
N ARG A 118 15.67 -0.09 -12.23
CA ARG A 118 14.94 -1.28 -11.81
C ARG A 118 15.51 -2.56 -12.47
N ARG A 119 15.16 -3.73 -11.94
CA ARG A 119 15.48 -5.06 -12.51
C ARG A 119 16.94 -5.48 -12.42
N TYR A 120 17.74 -4.88 -11.57
CA TYR A 120 19.09 -5.32 -11.27
C TYR A 120 19.09 -6.16 -9.98
N TYR A 121 19.95 -7.18 -9.94
CA TYR A 121 20.04 -8.06 -8.78
C TYR A 121 20.80 -7.43 -7.61
N THR A 122 21.64 -6.42 -7.88
CA THR A 122 22.39 -5.68 -6.88
C THR A 122 22.58 -4.22 -7.28
N ASN A 123 22.57 -3.33 -6.30
CA ASN A 123 22.87 -1.91 -6.50
C ASN A 123 24.37 -1.64 -6.46
N SER A 124 25.16 -2.51 -5.81
CA SER A 124 26.62 -2.37 -5.70
C SER A 124 27.39 -2.63 -7.01
N ALA A 125 26.69 -2.99 -8.09
CA ALA A 125 27.29 -3.04 -9.41
C ALA A 125 27.72 -1.66 -9.94
N PHE A 126 27.19 -0.60 -9.35
CA PHE A 126 27.43 0.78 -9.77
C PHE A 126 27.82 1.64 -8.57
N PRO A 127 29.11 2.01 -8.41
CA PRO A 127 29.56 2.83 -7.27
C PRO A 127 28.80 4.15 -7.10
N LEU A 128 28.22 4.66 -8.19
CA LEU A 128 27.38 5.87 -8.19
C LEU A 128 26.17 5.77 -7.24
N PHE A 129 25.71 4.55 -6.93
CA PHE A 129 24.53 4.31 -6.11
C PHE A 129 24.84 3.76 -4.71
N ASP A 130 26.10 3.75 -4.30
CA ASP A 130 26.51 3.26 -2.97
C ASP A 130 25.83 4.04 -1.84
N ASP A 131 25.67 5.36 -2.00
CA ASP A 131 24.98 6.23 -1.04
C ASP A 131 23.50 5.91 -0.87
N LEU A 132 22.89 5.18 -1.82
CA LEU A 132 21.50 4.78 -1.75
C LEU A 132 21.29 3.41 -1.07
N ALA A 133 22.37 2.72 -0.72
CA ALA A 133 22.30 1.39 -0.10
C ALA A 133 21.53 1.43 1.23
N ASP A 134 21.80 2.42 2.09
CA ASP A 134 21.13 2.56 3.38
C ASP A 134 19.62 2.81 3.21
N VAL A 135 19.24 3.62 2.24
CA VAL A 135 17.82 3.87 1.94
C VAL A 135 17.13 2.58 1.49
N ASN A 136 17.79 1.78 0.66
CA ASN A 136 17.26 0.48 0.21
C ASN A 136 17.12 -0.52 1.36
N VAL A 137 18.04 -0.52 2.32
CA VAL A 137 17.93 -1.33 3.54
C VAL A 137 16.69 -0.92 4.34
N VAL A 138 16.47 0.37 4.55
CA VAL A 138 15.28 0.89 5.25
C VAL A 138 14.00 0.50 4.51
N ILE A 139 13.93 0.67 3.19
CA ILE A 139 12.81 0.23 2.35
C ILE A 139 12.52 -1.26 2.56
N THR A 140 13.57 -2.09 2.53
CA THR A 140 13.45 -3.55 2.72
C THR A 140 12.93 -3.89 4.12
N MET A 141 13.43 -3.23 5.16
CA MET A 141 12.96 -3.44 6.53
C MET A 141 11.46 -3.16 6.66
N PHE A 142 10.99 -2.02 6.12
CA PHE A 142 9.57 -1.69 6.17
C PHE A 142 8.71 -2.60 5.29
N ALA A 143 9.25 -3.11 4.19
CA ALA A 143 8.57 -4.12 3.38
C ALA A 143 8.37 -5.43 4.15
N LEU A 144 9.39 -5.91 4.88
CA LEU A 144 9.29 -7.09 5.74
C LEU A 144 8.31 -6.87 6.90
N ILE A 145 8.34 -5.70 7.54
CA ILE A 145 7.38 -5.33 8.59
C ILE A 145 5.97 -5.36 8.02
N GLY A 146 5.72 -4.70 6.88
CA GLY A 146 4.42 -4.69 6.23
C GLY A 146 3.93 -6.08 5.86
N ALA A 147 4.82 -6.96 5.36
CA ALA A 147 4.51 -8.35 5.07
C ALA A 147 4.15 -9.14 6.35
N ALA A 148 4.88 -8.94 7.45
CA ALA A 148 4.59 -9.60 8.72
C ALA A 148 3.20 -9.24 9.28
N PHE A 149 2.76 -7.98 9.10
CA PHE A 149 1.42 -7.56 9.54
C PHE A 149 0.29 -8.18 8.72
N GLN A 150 0.55 -8.74 7.53
CA GLN A 150 -0.45 -9.52 6.80
C GLN A 150 -0.83 -10.82 7.54
N LEU A 151 0.07 -11.34 8.39
CA LEU A 151 -0.23 -12.50 9.24
C LEU A 151 -1.34 -12.19 10.25
N ILE A 152 -1.46 -10.94 10.73
CA ILE A 152 -2.57 -10.51 11.59
C ILE A 152 -3.90 -10.63 10.84
N PHE A 153 -3.93 -10.23 9.56
CA PHE A 153 -5.13 -10.39 8.73
C PHE A 153 -5.49 -11.87 8.57
N LEU A 154 -4.54 -12.71 8.22
CA LEU A 154 -4.77 -14.14 8.05
C LEU A 154 -5.27 -14.77 9.35
N TRP A 155 -4.64 -14.46 10.47
CA TRP A 155 -5.09 -14.91 11.76
C TRP A 155 -6.52 -14.44 12.07
N ASN A 156 -6.81 -13.15 11.92
CA ASN A 156 -8.13 -12.60 12.16
C ASN A 156 -9.18 -13.24 11.25
N PHE A 157 -8.86 -13.46 9.99
CA PHE A 157 -9.74 -14.07 9.00
C PHE A 157 -10.12 -15.50 9.40
N PHE A 158 -9.14 -16.38 9.58
CA PHE A 158 -9.40 -17.78 9.91
C PHE A 158 -9.99 -17.96 11.30
N TYR A 159 -9.49 -17.24 12.30
CA TYR A 159 -10.06 -17.29 13.64
C TYR A 159 -11.53 -16.88 13.66
N SER A 160 -11.88 -15.84 12.91
CA SER A 160 -13.26 -15.31 12.90
C SER A 160 -14.24 -16.24 12.18
N ILE A 161 -13.81 -17.06 11.22
CA ILE A 161 -14.66 -18.08 10.59
C ILE A 161 -15.21 -19.05 11.63
N PHE A 162 -14.37 -19.47 12.59
CA PHE A 162 -14.76 -20.49 13.57
C PHE A 162 -15.24 -19.90 14.90
N LYS A 163 -14.61 -18.83 15.39
CA LYS A 163 -14.83 -18.28 16.73
C LYS A 163 -15.28 -16.81 16.76
N GLY A 164 -15.53 -16.19 15.61
CA GLY A 164 -16.08 -14.82 15.54
C GLY A 164 -17.46 -14.71 16.17
N LYS A 165 -17.82 -13.51 16.66
CA LYS A 165 -19.19 -13.23 17.12
C LYS A 165 -20.15 -13.45 15.97
N LYS A 166 -21.33 -14.00 16.25
CA LYS A 166 -22.41 -14.09 15.26
C LYS A 166 -22.82 -12.68 14.81
N ALA A 167 -23.04 -12.52 13.51
CA ALA A 167 -23.45 -11.26 12.88
C ALA A 167 -24.92 -10.93 13.19
#